data_6d634bbb18ab96cda38a00bcb01113d4
#
_entry.id   6d634bbb18ab96cda38a00bcb01113d4
#
_cell.length_a   1.000
_cell.length_b   1.000
_cell.length_c   1.000
_cell.angle_alpha   90.00
_cell.angle_beta   90.00
_cell.angle_gamma   90.00
#
_symmetry.space_group_name_H-M   'P 1'
#
loop_
_entity.id
_entity.type
_entity.pdbx_description
1 polymer ?
#
loop_
_entity_poly.entity_id
_entity_poly.type
_entity_poly.pdbx_seq_one_letter_code
_entity_poly.pdbx_strand_id
1 'polypeptide(L)'
;LIGDARSYLVEGSDTFDVVVLDISDPIEAGPAVHLYTKEFYDLVRQKLNPGGVLVTQSGPAGLMNHTECFGAIHKTLAASFRTVVPYSVSVPSFGSDWGFNVATDRGDISSKSLREKPPDATDAEIRGRIRGPLRHYDGGTHLCMFNLIKAVRDGVEAEDRVITEANPVFMY
;
A
#
# COMPACT_ATOMS: atom_id res chain seq x y z
N LEU A 1 -13.88 -17.77 -0.76
CA LEU A 1 -14.36 -17.61 0.62
C LEU A 1 -14.89 -16.20 0.79
N ILE A 2 -16.04 -16.07 1.44
CA ILE A 2 -16.59 -14.80 1.90
C ILE A 2 -16.62 -14.87 3.42
N GLY A 3 -15.99 -13.92 4.11
CA GLY A 3 -15.91 -13.94 5.56
C GLY A 3 -15.05 -12.82 6.10
N ASP A 4 -14.83 -12.81 7.41
CA ASP A 4 -13.93 -11.88 8.07
C ASP A 4 -12.47 -12.23 7.75
N ALA A 5 -11.75 -11.26 7.18
CA ALA A 5 -10.37 -11.46 6.72
C ALA A 5 -9.40 -11.71 7.89
N ARG A 6 -9.61 -11.03 9.03
CA ARG A 6 -8.75 -11.19 10.20
C ARG A 6 -8.93 -12.56 10.83
N SER A 7 -10.17 -13.00 11.02
CA SER A 7 -10.46 -14.35 11.51
C SER A 7 -9.86 -15.42 10.60
N TYR A 8 -9.99 -15.26 9.28
CA TYR A 8 -9.39 -16.17 8.32
C TYR A 8 -7.86 -16.29 8.47
N LEU A 9 -7.17 -15.15 8.63
CA LEU A 9 -5.72 -15.16 8.82
C LEU A 9 -5.30 -15.73 10.19
N VAL A 10 -6.09 -15.50 11.25
CA VAL A 10 -5.79 -16.04 12.59
C VAL A 10 -5.98 -17.56 12.63
N GLU A 11 -7.08 -18.05 12.10
CA GLU A 11 -7.46 -19.47 12.18
C GLU A 11 -6.79 -20.33 11.10
N GLY A 12 -6.48 -19.74 9.94
CA GLY A 12 -5.90 -20.45 8.81
C GLY A 12 -4.41 -20.72 8.94
N SER A 13 -3.94 -21.75 8.25
CA SER A 13 -2.51 -22.08 8.11
C SER A 13 -1.91 -21.63 6.78
N ASP A 14 -2.71 -21.06 5.89
CA ASP A 14 -2.28 -20.65 4.56
C ASP A 14 -1.26 -19.51 4.63
N THR A 15 -0.32 -19.53 3.68
CA THR A 15 0.66 -18.46 3.46
C THR A 15 0.59 -17.98 2.01
N PHE A 16 1.01 -16.74 1.76
CA PHE A 16 0.77 -16.04 0.50
C PHE A 16 2.04 -15.40 -0.04
N ASP A 17 2.20 -15.39 -1.37
CA ASP A 17 3.23 -14.60 -2.03
C ASP A 17 2.81 -13.14 -2.19
N VAL A 18 1.50 -12.89 -2.31
CA VAL A 18 0.92 -11.56 -2.44
C VAL A 18 -0.37 -11.49 -1.62
N VAL A 19 -0.48 -10.44 -0.81
CA VAL A 19 -1.72 -10.04 -0.14
C VAL A 19 -2.12 -8.67 -0.66
N VAL A 20 -3.37 -8.52 -1.10
CA VAL A 20 -3.94 -7.24 -1.54
C VAL A 20 -5.07 -6.87 -0.59
N LEU A 21 -4.93 -5.74 0.08
CA LEU A 21 -5.95 -5.14 0.93
C LEU A 21 -6.61 -3.98 0.17
N ASP A 22 -7.66 -4.32 -0.57
CA ASP A 22 -8.53 -3.36 -1.23
C ASP A 22 -9.88 -3.37 -0.50
N ILE A 23 -9.92 -2.63 0.60
CA ILE A 23 -11.00 -2.60 1.59
C ILE A 23 -11.51 -1.17 1.75
N SER A 24 -12.68 -1.00 2.37
CA SER A 24 -13.23 0.35 2.66
C SER A 24 -12.29 1.14 3.57
N ASP A 25 -12.38 2.47 3.47
CA ASP A 25 -11.57 3.38 4.26
C ASP A 25 -11.79 3.22 5.77
N PRO A 26 -10.81 3.61 6.60
CA PRO A 26 -10.91 3.54 8.06
C PRO A 26 -11.79 4.69 8.59
N ILE A 27 -13.09 4.62 8.33
CA ILE A 27 -14.06 5.58 8.89
C ILE A 27 -14.43 5.24 10.34
N GLU A 28 -14.78 6.24 11.13
CA GLU A 28 -15.23 6.05 12.50
C GLU A 28 -16.44 5.09 12.56
N ALA A 29 -16.42 4.15 13.49
CA ALA A 29 -17.38 3.05 13.59
C ALA A 29 -17.48 2.10 12.38
N GLY A 30 -16.60 2.22 11.39
CA GLY A 30 -16.52 1.30 10.26
C GLY A 30 -15.79 0.00 10.63
N PRO A 31 -16.20 -1.14 10.05
CA PRO A 31 -15.59 -2.44 10.38
C PRO A 31 -14.12 -2.55 9.90
N ALA A 32 -13.71 -1.73 8.94
CA ALA A 32 -12.38 -1.79 8.33
C ALA A 32 -11.28 -1.20 9.20
N VAL A 33 -11.58 -0.39 10.21
CA VAL A 33 -10.58 0.29 11.07
C VAL A 33 -9.56 -0.67 11.64
N HIS A 34 -9.99 -1.85 12.08
CA HIS A 34 -9.13 -2.88 12.65
C HIS A 34 -8.21 -3.58 11.64
N LEU A 35 -8.42 -3.35 10.34
CA LEU A 35 -7.60 -3.88 9.25
C LEU A 35 -6.50 -2.92 8.78
N TYR A 36 -6.38 -1.75 9.45
CA TYR A 36 -5.31 -0.77 9.19
C TYR A 36 -4.33 -0.64 10.36
N THR A 37 -4.51 -1.44 11.40
CA THR A 37 -3.68 -1.37 12.61
C THR A 37 -2.35 -2.12 12.45
N LYS A 38 -1.36 -1.72 13.25
CA LYS A 38 -0.07 -2.41 13.31
C LYS A 38 -0.23 -3.88 13.65
N GLU A 39 -1.14 -4.21 14.57
CA GLU A 39 -1.42 -5.58 14.99
C GLU A 39 -1.94 -6.43 13.82
N PHE A 40 -2.76 -5.86 12.95
CA PHE A 40 -3.22 -6.56 11.75
C PHE A 40 -2.10 -6.70 10.70
N TYR A 41 -1.28 -5.68 10.50
CA TYR A 41 -0.16 -5.76 9.57
C TYR A 41 0.92 -6.74 10.04
N ASP A 42 1.17 -6.85 11.34
CA ASP A 42 2.05 -7.88 11.90
C ASP A 42 1.50 -9.30 11.65
N LEU A 43 0.18 -9.49 11.75
CA LEU A 43 -0.48 -10.73 11.41
C LEU A 43 -0.34 -11.05 9.91
N VAL A 44 -0.62 -10.09 9.02
CA VAL A 44 -0.43 -10.27 7.57
C VAL A 44 1.02 -10.64 7.25
N ARG A 45 1.99 -9.95 7.86
CA ARG A 45 3.43 -10.22 7.67
C ARG A 45 3.79 -11.68 8.01
N GLN A 46 3.22 -12.25 9.07
CA GLN A 46 3.45 -13.65 9.47
C GLN A 46 2.86 -14.64 8.45
N LYS A 47 1.90 -14.22 7.65
CA LYS A 47 1.26 -15.04 6.61
C LYS A 47 1.89 -14.86 5.23
N LEU A 48 2.87 -13.97 5.07
CA LEU A 48 3.62 -13.85 3.82
C LEU A 48 4.72 -14.90 3.74
N ASN A 49 4.85 -15.51 2.58
CA ASN A 49 5.99 -16.33 2.23
C ASN A 49 7.30 -15.48 2.21
N PRO A 50 8.48 -16.08 2.31
CA PRO A 50 9.75 -15.38 2.15
C PRO A 50 9.77 -14.58 0.83
N GLY A 51 9.95 -13.26 0.92
CA GLY A 51 9.90 -12.35 -0.22
C GLY A 51 8.50 -11.95 -0.69
N GLY A 52 7.47 -12.35 0.06
CA GLY A 52 6.10 -11.96 -0.21
C GLY A 52 5.85 -10.45 -0.05
N VAL A 53 4.76 -10.00 -0.63
CA VAL A 53 4.40 -8.57 -0.75
C VAL A 53 2.98 -8.33 -0.27
N LEU A 54 2.81 -7.30 0.56
CA LEU A 54 1.52 -6.71 0.87
C LEU A 54 1.33 -5.45 0.03
N VAL A 55 0.15 -5.29 -0.56
CA VAL A 55 -0.32 -4.03 -1.14
C VAL A 55 -1.60 -3.62 -0.45
N THR A 56 -1.71 -2.37 -0.01
CA THR A 56 -2.93 -1.84 0.59
C THR A 56 -3.33 -0.51 -0.04
N GLN A 57 -4.63 -0.34 -0.31
CA GLN A 57 -5.19 0.99 -0.51
C GLN A 57 -4.97 1.79 0.78
N SER A 58 -4.79 3.09 0.67
CA SER A 58 -4.33 3.92 1.79
C SER A 58 -5.02 5.29 1.85
N GLY A 59 -6.17 5.42 1.19
CA GLY A 59 -6.94 6.65 1.17
C GLY A 59 -6.41 7.71 0.21
N PRO A 60 -6.89 8.95 0.32
CA PRO A 60 -6.52 10.02 -0.57
C PRO A 60 -5.05 10.40 -0.43
N ALA A 61 -4.36 10.56 -1.57
CA ALA A 61 -2.97 11.01 -1.67
C ALA A 61 -2.84 12.33 -2.43
N GLY A 62 -3.94 13.06 -2.58
CA GLY A 62 -3.97 14.38 -3.19
C GLY A 62 -3.36 15.46 -2.30
N LEU A 63 -3.04 16.61 -2.90
CA LEU A 63 -2.39 17.74 -2.21
C LEU A 63 -3.16 18.23 -0.98
N MET A 64 -4.48 18.15 -1.01
CA MET A 64 -5.35 18.71 0.04
C MET A 64 -5.60 17.74 1.22
N ASN A 65 -5.50 16.43 1.00
CA ASN A 65 -6.02 15.44 1.93
C ASN A 65 -5.08 14.24 2.23
N HIS A 66 -3.85 14.25 1.70
CA HIS A 66 -2.86 13.18 1.95
C HIS A 66 -2.48 13.03 3.44
N THR A 67 -2.74 14.04 4.28
CA THR A 67 -2.46 14.00 5.72
C THR A 67 -3.57 13.34 6.55
N GLU A 68 -4.71 13.00 5.94
CA GLU A 68 -5.80 12.34 6.66
C GLU A 68 -5.36 10.95 7.18
N CYS A 69 -5.15 10.00 6.28
CA CYS A 69 -4.77 8.64 6.64
C CYS A 69 -3.58 8.05 5.84
N PHE A 70 -3.27 8.59 4.62
CA PHE A 70 -2.24 8.02 3.75
C PHE A 70 -0.87 7.91 4.43
N GLY A 71 -0.40 9.00 5.03
CA GLY A 71 0.86 9.02 5.78
C GLY A 71 0.83 8.09 6.99
N ALA A 72 -0.26 8.11 7.78
CA ALA A 72 -0.40 7.27 8.96
C ALA A 72 -0.40 5.77 8.63
N ILE A 73 -1.06 5.36 7.53
CA ILE A 73 -1.01 3.98 7.04
C ILE A 73 0.42 3.61 6.61
N HIS A 74 1.10 4.50 5.87
CA HIS A 74 2.52 4.30 5.51
C HIS A 74 3.40 4.10 6.75
N LYS A 75 3.27 4.98 7.74
CA LYS A 75 4.03 4.90 8.99
C LYS A 75 3.76 3.62 9.77
N THR A 76 2.50 3.20 9.81
CA THR A 76 2.08 1.97 10.47
C THR A 76 2.68 0.74 9.81
N LEU A 77 2.67 0.69 8.48
CA LEU A 77 3.33 -0.38 7.72
C LEU A 77 4.85 -0.40 7.97
N ALA A 78 5.50 0.77 8.02
CA ALA A 78 6.92 0.88 8.29
C ALA A 78 7.31 0.44 9.72
N ALA A 79 6.34 0.40 10.65
CA ALA A 79 6.54 -0.19 11.98
C ALA A 79 6.45 -1.73 11.97
N SER A 80 5.96 -2.33 10.89
CA SER A 80 5.80 -3.79 10.75
C SER A 80 6.73 -4.40 9.69
N PHE A 81 7.04 -3.69 8.60
CA PHE A 81 7.81 -4.20 7.47
C PHE A 81 9.14 -3.48 7.30
N ARG A 82 10.13 -4.18 6.76
CA ARG A 82 11.45 -3.62 6.47
C ARG A 82 11.42 -2.54 5.38
N THR A 83 10.59 -2.73 4.37
CA THR A 83 10.50 -1.85 3.22
C THR A 83 9.04 -1.51 2.96
N VAL A 84 8.73 -0.23 2.90
CA VAL A 84 7.41 0.30 2.51
C VAL A 84 7.60 1.36 1.44
N VAL A 85 6.87 1.23 0.35
CA VAL A 85 6.93 2.16 -0.77
C VAL A 85 5.55 2.74 -1.03
N PRO A 86 5.36 4.05 -0.82
CA PRO A 86 4.12 4.73 -1.13
C PRO A 86 4.05 5.04 -2.64
N TYR A 87 2.85 4.93 -3.21
CA TYR A 87 2.57 5.37 -4.58
C TYR A 87 1.12 5.86 -4.69
N SER A 88 0.82 6.55 -5.78
CA SER A 88 -0.54 7.04 -6.04
C SER A 88 -0.98 6.78 -7.47
N VAL A 89 -2.29 6.70 -7.64
CA VAL A 89 -2.96 6.55 -8.94
C VAL A 89 -4.15 7.50 -8.97
N SER A 90 -4.36 8.19 -10.09
CA SER A 90 -5.57 8.96 -10.27
C SER A 90 -6.77 8.03 -10.44
N VAL A 91 -7.74 8.15 -9.54
CA VAL A 91 -8.98 7.37 -9.55
C VAL A 91 -10.15 8.33 -9.78
N PRO A 92 -10.65 8.46 -11.03
CA PRO A 92 -11.65 9.48 -11.38
C PRO A 92 -12.92 9.42 -10.53
N SER A 93 -13.35 8.22 -10.12
CA SER A 93 -14.53 8.03 -9.27
C SER A 93 -14.37 8.58 -7.86
N PHE A 94 -13.15 8.75 -7.38
CA PHE A 94 -12.85 9.32 -6.06
C PHE A 94 -12.49 10.82 -6.13
N GLY A 95 -12.40 11.38 -7.33
CA GLY A 95 -12.16 12.80 -7.55
C GLY A 95 -10.76 13.29 -7.17
N SER A 96 -9.83 12.39 -6.86
CA SER A 96 -8.48 12.74 -6.43
C SER A 96 -7.47 11.62 -6.76
N ASP A 97 -6.19 11.89 -6.55
CA ASP A 97 -5.18 10.86 -6.52
C ASP A 97 -5.38 10.00 -5.29
N TRP A 98 -5.39 8.69 -5.49
CA TRP A 98 -5.58 7.70 -4.43
C TRP A 98 -4.27 7.02 -4.09
N GLY A 99 -4.01 6.91 -2.79
CA GLY A 99 -2.77 6.40 -2.26
C GLY A 99 -2.79 4.89 -2.05
N PHE A 100 -1.65 4.30 -2.27
CA PHE A 100 -1.37 2.89 -2.02
C PHE A 100 0.00 2.74 -1.38
N ASN A 101 0.20 1.69 -0.62
CA ASN A 101 1.49 1.30 -0.10
C ASN A 101 1.82 -0.14 -0.48
N VAL A 102 3.04 -0.36 -0.95
CA VAL A 102 3.64 -1.70 -1.08
C VAL A 102 4.53 -1.93 0.13
N ALA A 103 4.35 -3.04 0.84
CA ALA A 103 5.15 -3.41 1.98
C ALA A 103 5.75 -4.81 1.83
N THR A 104 7.03 -4.99 2.20
CA THR A 104 7.74 -6.26 2.08
C THR A 104 8.96 -6.29 2.99
N ASP A 105 9.45 -7.48 3.31
CA ASP A 105 10.74 -7.64 4.00
C ASP A 105 11.93 -7.77 3.04
N ARG A 106 11.71 -7.67 1.74
CA ARG A 106 12.77 -7.65 0.72
C ARG A 106 13.65 -6.41 0.87
N GLY A 107 14.95 -6.60 0.79
CA GLY A 107 15.92 -5.50 0.88
C GLY A 107 16.38 -4.95 -0.48
N ASP A 108 15.98 -5.59 -1.59
CA ASP A 108 16.31 -5.18 -2.97
C ASP A 108 15.28 -4.20 -3.56
N ILE A 109 14.18 -3.94 -2.85
CA ILE A 109 13.14 -2.98 -3.24
C ILE A 109 13.25 -1.73 -2.35
N SER A 110 13.09 -0.57 -2.95
CA SER A 110 13.05 0.73 -2.28
C SER A 110 12.27 1.73 -3.12
N SER A 111 11.82 2.84 -2.50
CA SER A 111 11.22 3.95 -3.26
C SER A 111 12.18 4.46 -4.34
N LYS A 112 13.48 4.49 -4.06
CA LYS A 112 14.49 4.91 -5.03
C LYS A 112 14.57 3.93 -6.21
N SER A 113 14.70 2.63 -5.95
CA SER A 113 14.84 1.63 -7.02
C SER A 113 13.61 1.58 -7.94
N LEU A 114 12.41 1.84 -7.42
CA LEU A 114 11.19 1.89 -8.23
C LEU A 114 11.06 3.19 -9.03
N ARG A 115 11.40 4.34 -8.43
CA ARG A 115 11.36 5.64 -9.12
C ARG A 115 12.42 5.80 -10.20
N GLU A 116 13.58 5.20 -10.03
CA GLU A 116 14.71 5.34 -10.96
C GLU A 116 14.75 4.20 -12.00
N LYS A 117 13.81 3.27 -11.95
CA LYS A 117 13.74 2.16 -12.91
C LYS A 117 13.40 2.71 -14.29
N PRO A 118 14.24 2.43 -15.32
CA PRO A 118 13.97 2.87 -16.68
C PRO A 118 12.63 2.33 -17.20
N PRO A 119 11.81 3.14 -17.89
CA PRO A 119 10.55 2.69 -18.47
C PRO A 119 10.68 1.43 -19.32
N ASP A 120 11.66 1.39 -20.20
CA ASP A 120 11.91 0.24 -21.08
C ASP A 120 12.23 -1.05 -20.31
N ALA A 121 12.88 -0.95 -19.15
CA ALA A 121 13.14 -2.11 -18.29
C ALA A 121 11.84 -2.64 -17.67
N THR A 122 10.94 -1.74 -17.22
CA THR A 122 9.60 -2.11 -16.74
C THR A 122 8.80 -2.78 -17.86
N ASP A 123 8.81 -2.20 -19.06
CA ASP A 123 8.10 -2.75 -20.21
C ASP A 123 8.63 -4.13 -20.62
N ALA A 124 9.94 -4.34 -20.54
CA ALA A 124 10.53 -5.64 -20.80
C ALA A 124 10.10 -6.70 -19.79
N GLU A 125 10.04 -6.35 -18.51
CA GLU A 125 9.55 -7.26 -17.48
C GLU A 125 8.06 -7.59 -17.64
N ILE A 126 7.22 -6.60 -17.98
CA ILE A 126 5.80 -6.82 -18.24
C ILE A 126 5.64 -7.81 -19.41
N ARG A 127 6.33 -7.56 -20.53
CA ARG A 127 6.30 -8.47 -21.70
C ARG A 127 6.78 -9.90 -21.38
N GLY A 128 7.72 -10.03 -20.46
CA GLY A 128 8.24 -11.34 -20.05
C GLY A 128 7.30 -12.14 -19.13
N ARG A 129 6.37 -11.47 -18.46
CA ARG A 129 5.51 -12.08 -17.43
C ARG A 129 4.03 -12.13 -17.79
N ILE A 130 3.55 -11.17 -18.59
CA ILE A 130 2.13 -10.98 -18.89
C ILE A 130 1.90 -11.19 -20.38
N ARG A 131 0.91 -12.01 -20.72
CA ARG A 131 0.49 -12.24 -22.11
C ARG A 131 -0.53 -11.16 -22.51
N GLY A 132 -0.24 -10.47 -23.61
CA GLY A 132 -1.10 -9.43 -24.19
C GLY A 132 -0.85 -8.04 -23.60
N PRO A 133 -1.45 -7.00 -24.21
CA PRO A 133 -1.25 -5.62 -23.81
C PRO A 133 -2.03 -5.29 -22.53
N LEU A 134 -1.41 -4.55 -21.62
CA LEU A 134 -2.09 -3.90 -20.51
C LEU A 134 -2.70 -2.57 -20.99
N ARG A 135 -3.85 -2.19 -20.45
CA ARG A 135 -4.53 -0.94 -20.83
C ARG A 135 -4.03 0.30 -20.10
N HIS A 136 -3.55 0.13 -18.88
CA HIS A 136 -3.27 1.24 -17.95
C HIS A 136 -1.87 1.24 -17.37
N TYR A 137 -1.09 0.19 -17.57
CA TYR A 137 0.20 0.06 -16.92
C TYR A 137 1.30 -0.27 -17.93
N ASP A 138 2.29 0.60 -17.96
CA ASP A 138 3.54 0.50 -18.72
C ASP A 138 4.68 1.18 -17.93
N GLY A 139 5.86 1.25 -18.51
CA GLY A 139 7.02 1.87 -17.87
C GLY A 139 6.85 3.36 -17.58
N GLY A 140 6.14 4.09 -18.43
CA GLY A 140 5.81 5.50 -18.21
C GLY A 140 4.85 5.68 -17.05
N THR A 141 3.78 4.91 -17.03
CA THR A 141 2.80 4.89 -15.92
C THR A 141 3.46 4.50 -14.60
N HIS A 142 4.36 3.50 -14.63
CA HIS A 142 5.14 3.11 -13.45
C HIS A 142 5.87 4.30 -12.83
N LEU A 143 6.60 5.08 -13.63
CA LEU A 143 7.30 6.25 -13.12
C LEU A 143 6.34 7.29 -12.53
N CYS A 144 5.21 7.56 -13.19
CA CYS A 144 4.21 8.50 -12.68
C CYS A 144 3.68 8.06 -11.32
N MET A 145 3.34 6.79 -11.16
CA MET A 145 2.76 6.26 -9.92
C MET A 145 3.71 6.38 -8.72
N PHE A 146 5.00 6.08 -8.91
CA PHE A 146 5.99 6.08 -7.82
C PHE A 146 6.67 7.44 -7.60
N ASN A 147 6.40 8.45 -8.43
CA ASN A 147 6.89 9.82 -8.26
C ASN A 147 5.84 10.73 -7.65
N LEU A 148 5.51 10.51 -6.39
CA LEU A 148 4.63 11.40 -5.64
C LEU A 148 5.14 12.85 -5.71
N ILE A 149 4.23 13.84 -5.76
CA ILE A 149 4.59 15.25 -5.69
C ILE A 149 5.33 15.58 -4.38
N LYS A 150 6.19 16.59 -4.40
CA LYS A 150 7.05 16.91 -3.26
C LYS A 150 6.28 17.09 -1.95
N ALA A 151 5.18 17.84 -1.96
CA ALA A 151 4.40 18.11 -0.75
C ALA A 151 3.85 16.81 -0.11
N VAL A 152 3.41 15.84 -0.93
CA VAL A 152 2.94 14.54 -0.43
C VAL A 152 4.10 13.71 0.12
N ARG A 153 5.27 13.71 -0.54
CA ARG A 153 6.47 13.03 0.00
C ARG A 153 6.89 13.61 1.35
N ASP A 154 6.94 14.95 1.45
CA ASP A 154 7.29 15.65 2.68
C ASP A 154 6.27 15.31 3.81
N GLY A 155 4.98 15.23 3.47
CA GLY A 155 3.92 14.86 4.41
C GLY A 155 4.05 13.42 4.89
N VAL A 156 4.37 12.47 4.00
CA VAL A 156 4.63 11.07 4.38
C VAL A 156 5.88 10.94 5.25
N GLU A 157 6.94 11.70 4.96
CA GLU A 157 8.17 11.70 5.74
C GLU A 157 7.99 12.31 7.14
N ALA A 158 7.18 13.37 7.24
CA ALA A 158 6.88 14.05 8.50
C ALA A 158 5.85 13.33 9.38
N GLU A 159 5.20 12.31 8.87
CA GLU A 159 4.16 11.58 9.60
C GLU A 159 4.74 10.76 10.76
N ASP A 160 4.15 10.87 11.93
CA ASP A 160 4.58 10.17 13.14
C ASP A 160 3.49 9.24 13.74
N ARG A 161 2.24 9.37 13.29
CA ARG A 161 1.13 8.55 13.79
C ARG A 161 1.27 7.09 13.34
N VAL A 162 1.26 6.18 14.31
CA VAL A 162 1.16 4.74 14.08
C VAL A 162 -0.23 4.30 14.52
N ILE A 163 -0.98 3.70 13.60
CA ILE A 163 -2.33 3.22 13.86
C ILE A 163 -2.24 1.92 14.65
N THR A 164 -2.87 1.88 15.81
CA THR A 164 -2.98 0.68 16.64
C THR A 164 -4.44 0.47 17.06
N GLU A 165 -4.76 -0.70 17.61
CA GLU A 165 -6.10 -0.95 18.16
C GLU A 165 -6.48 0.07 19.26
N ALA A 166 -5.48 0.57 20.01
CA ALA A 166 -5.68 1.56 21.07
C ALA A 166 -5.73 3.00 20.56
N ASN A 167 -5.12 3.28 19.39
CA ASN A 167 -5.03 4.62 18.80
C ASN A 167 -5.38 4.56 17.30
N PRO A 168 -6.64 4.42 16.94
CA PRO A 168 -7.08 4.43 15.56
C PRO A 168 -6.92 5.82 14.92
N VAL A 169 -6.73 5.85 13.60
CA VAL A 169 -6.81 7.06 12.78
C VAL A 169 -7.96 6.88 11.81
N PHE A 170 -8.80 7.90 11.70
CA PHE A 170 -9.98 7.87 10.85
C PHE A 170 -9.84 8.80 9.65
N MET A 171 -10.47 8.43 8.56
CA MET A 171 -10.71 9.30 7.41
C MET A 171 -12.07 10.00 7.58
N TYR A 172 -12.13 11.29 7.26
CA TYR A 172 -13.33 12.14 7.39
C TYR A 172 -13.79 12.69 6.03
#